data_2fc1b151597158bb57e5e2d3f99bd754
#
_entry.id   2fc1b151597158bb57e5e2d3f99bd754
#
_cell.length_a   1.000
_cell.length_b   1.000
_cell.length_c   1.000
_cell.angle_alpha   90.00
_cell.angle_beta   90.00
_cell.angle_gamma   90.00
#
_symmetry.space_group_name_H-M   'P 1'
#
loop_
_entity.id
_entity.type
_entity.pdbx_description
1 polymer ?
#
loop_
_entity_poly.entity_id
_entity_poly.type
_entity_poly.pdbx_seq_one_letter_code
_entity_poly.pdbx_strand_id
1 'polypeptide(L)'
;MDREAVLRLLGGMSHDGPRLEGGREPGPIERLFWDGDGPAVHKWHHVLPLYDRYLAPFQGRPVRFLEIGVFGGGSLWMWRRFFGPEATVFGIDIDPRCAVHDGRDAQVRIGSQADPGFLGRVVDEMGGLDLVLDDGSHQSPHIRASLAALFPRLSEGGLYMIEDLHATYWPDWAGGYRAPGSFMTDLKAMMDDLHHWYHEEGQEVGPTRDALVGLHLHDSFAVLEKGKAPPPRHTVRPGPDGAAWPPRG
;
A
#
# COMPACT_ATOMS: atom_id res chain seq x y z
N MET A 1 -6.57 4.64 -23.31
CA MET A 1 -7.66 3.64 -23.42
C MET A 1 -8.86 4.31 -22.78
N ASP A 2 -10.03 4.32 -23.41
CA ASP A 2 -11.23 4.88 -22.78
C ASP A 2 -11.77 3.92 -21.70
N ARG A 3 -12.66 4.45 -20.84
CA ARG A 3 -13.25 3.69 -19.74
C ARG A 3 -13.92 2.40 -20.20
N GLU A 4 -14.58 2.42 -21.35
CA GLU A 4 -15.31 1.27 -21.90
C GLU A 4 -14.35 0.16 -22.37
N ALA A 5 -13.22 0.54 -22.97
CA ALA A 5 -12.16 -0.40 -23.35
C ALA A 5 -11.49 -1.02 -22.13
N VAL A 6 -11.32 -0.24 -21.04
CA VAL A 6 -10.83 -0.73 -19.75
C VAL A 6 -11.79 -1.75 -19.17
N LEU A 7 -13.08 -1.43 -19.07
CA LEU A 7 -14.09 -2.35 -18.53
C LEU A 7 -14.18 -3.66 -19.34
N ARG A 8 -14.04 -3.58 -20.67
CA ARG A 8 -13.97 -4.79 -21.53
C ARG A 8 -12.71 -5.62 -21.23
N LEU A 9 -11.56 -4.97 -21.06
CA LEU A 9 -10.30 -5.65 -20.70
C LEU A 9 -10.42 -6.35 -19.35
N LEU A 10 -10.91 -5.65 -18.32
CA LEU A 10 -11.08 -6.19 -16.98
C LEU A 10 -12.10 -7.35 -16.97
N GLY A 11 -13.22 -7.22 -17.70
CA GLY A 11 -14.21 -8.29 -17.85
C GLY A 11 -13.62 -9.55 -18.50
N GLY A 12 -12.68 -9.40 -19.45
CA GLY A 12 -11.98 -10.52 -20.07
C GLY A 12 -10.93 -11.17 -19.16
N MET A 13 -10.53 -10.52 -18.07
CA MET A 13 -9.60 -11.04 -17.06
C MET A 13 -10.33 -11.65 -15.83
N SER A 14 -11.66 -11.52 -15.76
CA SER A 14 -12.48 -12.09 -14.70
C SER A 14 -12.37 -13.62 -14.67
N HIS A 15 -12.33 -14.21 -13.48
CA HIS A 15 -12.19 -15.65 -13.28
C HIS A 15 -12.97 -16.11 -12.04
N ASP A 16 -13.70 -17.23 -12.14
CA ASP A 16 -14.64 -17.73 -11.14
C ASP A 16 -14.01 -18.79 -10.19
N GLY A 17 -12.78 -18.65 -9.79
CA GLY A 17 -12.17 -19.57 -8.84
C GLY A 17 -10.67 -19.40 -8.62
N PRO A 18 -10.12 -20.08 -7.61
CA PRO A 18 -8.72 -19.95 -7.25
C PRO A 18 -7.80 -20.48 -8.34
N ARG A 19 -6.86 -19.65 -8.79
CA ARG A 19 -5.70 -20.06 -9.59
C ARG A 19 -4.47 -20.05 -8.70
N LEU A 20 -4.24 -21.17 -8.02
CA LEU A 20 -3.01 -21.35 -7.25
C LEU A 20 -1.94 -21.89 -8.17
N GLU A 21 -1.03 -21.04 -8.63
CA GLU A 21 0.09 -21.45 -9.46
C GLU A 21 1.05 -22.32 -8.65
N GLY A 22 1.55 -23.41 -9.28
CA GLY A 22 2.60 -24.24 -8.71
C GLY A 22 2.21 -25.11 -7.52
N GLY A 23 0.92 -25.34 -7.23
CA GLY A 23 0.48 -26.18 -6.10
C GLY A 23 0.80 -25.59 -4.72
N ARG A 24 1.00 -24.28 -4.65
CA ARG A 24 1.21 -23.55 -3.41
C ARG A 24 -0.05 -23.59 -2.55
N GLU A 25 0.10 -23.80 -1.26
CA GLU A 25 -0.99 -23.63 -0.30
C GLU A 25 -1.38 -22.13 -0.17
N PRO A 26 -2.68 -21.79 -0.13
CA PRO A 26 -3.11 -20.41 0.08
C PRO A 26 -2.73 -19.94 1.47
N GLY A 27 -2.33 -18.68 1.58
CA GLY A 27 -2.12 -18.00 2.86
C GLY A 27 -3.42 -17.72 3.62
N PRO A 28 -3.35 -17.20 4.85
CA PRO A 28 -4.54 -16.91 5.66
C PRO A 28 -5.51 -15.93 5.00
N ILE A 29 -5.01 -14.88 4.34
CA ILE A 29 -5.87 -13.87 3.67
C ILE A 29 -6.49 -14.46 2.41
N GLU A 30 -5.74 -15.24 1.63
CA GLU A 30 -6.29 -15.94 0.48
C GLU A 30 -7.42 -16.90 0.87
N ARG A 31 -7.28 -17.64 2.00
CA ARG A 31 -8.36 -18.49 2.50
C ARG A 31 -9.59 -17.69 2.89
N LEU A 32 -9.43 -16.55 3.56
CA LEU A 32 -10.55 -15.66 3.88
C LEU A 32 -11.26 -15.16 2.61
N PHE A 33 -10.51 -14.90 1.55
CA PHE A 33 -11.06 -14.47 0.26
C PHE A 33 -11.83 -15.59 -0.44
N TRP A 34 -11.23 -16.80 -0.56
CA TRP A 34 -11.81 -17.90 -1.34
C TRP A 34 -12.89 -18.69 -0.61
N ASP A 35 -12.67 -18.95 0.68
CA ASP A 35 -13.50 -19.86 1.49
C ASP A 35 -14.39 -19.09 2.49
N GLY A 36 -14.28 -17.76 2.54
CA GLY A 36 -15.01 -16.94 3.51
C GLY A 36 -16.50 -16.85 3.22
N ASP A 37 -17.29 -16.72 4.28
CA ASP A 37 -18.74 -16.55 4.27
C ASP A 37 -19.17 -15.08 4.44
N GLY A 38 -18.25 -14.15 4.26
CA GLY A 38 -18.45 -12.71 4.40
C GLY A 38 -19.15 -12.05 3.21
N PRO A 39 -19.33 -10.72 3.28
CA PRO A 39 -19.83 -9.94 2.16
C PRO A 39 -18.91 -10.07 0.92
N ALA A 40 -19.47 -9.73 -0.26
CA ALA A 40 -18.72 -9.79 -1.51
C ALA A 40 -17.44 -8.94 -1.45
N VAL A 41 -16.34 -9.54 -1.90
CA VAL A 41 -15.02 -8.93 -2.04
C VAL A 41 -14.61 -9.00 -3.50
N HIS A 42 -14.05 -7.92 -4.03
CA HIS A 42 -13.44 -7.90 -5.34
C HIS A 42 -11.94 -7.60 -5.20
N LYS A 43 -11.09 -8.53 -5.60
CA LYS A 43 -9.62 -8.37 -5.59
C LYS A 43 -8.99 -9.10 -6.79
N TRP A 44 -7.89 -8.59 -7.26
CA TRP A 44 -7.06 -9.29 -8.21
C TRP A 44 -6.39 -10.49 -7.54
N HIS A 45 -6.35 -11.65 -8.23
CA HIS A 45 -5.79 -12.87 -7.66
C HIS A 45 -4.31 -12.72 -7.30
N HIS A 46 -3.54 -11.98 -8.10
CA HIS A 46 -2.10 -11.82 -7.90
C HIS A 46 -1.74 -10.93 -6.70
N VAL A 47 -2.68 -10.11 -6.17
CA VAL A 47 -2.41 -9.30 -4.97
C VAL A 47 -2.66 -10.07 -3.67
N LEU A 48 -3.50 -11.11 -3.68
CA LEU A 48 -3.83 -11.88 -2.47
C LEU A 48 -2.58 -12.45 -1.77
N PRO A 49 -1.65 -13.13 -2.47
CA PRO A 49 -0.40 -13.60 -1.83
C PRO A 49 0.52 -12.46 -1.38
N LEU A 50 0.38 -11.25 -1.94
CA LEU A 50 1.15 -10.10 -1.48
C LEU A 50 0.64 -9.60 -0.13
N TYR A 51 -0.67 -9.62 0.09
CA TYR A 51 -1.22 -9.34 1.41
C TYR A 51 -0.69 -10.32 2.46
N ASP A 52 -0.75 -11.62 2.20
CA ASP A 52 -0.20 -12.63 3.12
C ASP A 52 1.29 -12.38 3.41
N ARG A 53 2.07 -12.04 2.38
CA ARG A 53 3.51 -11.75 2.51
C ARG A 53 3.79 -10.55 3.41
N TYR A 54 3.10 -9.42 3.18
CA TYR A 54 3.42 -8.16 3.86
C TYR A 54 2.69 -7.99 5.18
N LEU A 55 1.49 -8.57 5.32
CA LEU A 55 0.67 -8.41 6.52
C LEU A 55 0.87 -9.53 7.57
N ALA A 56 1.50 -10.66 7.21
CA ALA A 56 1.75 -11.77 8.16
C ALA A 56 2.40 -11.31 9.50
N PRO A 57 3.37 -10.37 9.51
CA PRO A 57 3.98 -9.91 10.77
C PRO A 57 3.01 -9.19 11.72
N PHE A 58 1.85 -8.77 11.21
CA PHE A 58 0.85 -8.00 11.96
C PHE A 58 -0.36 -8.82 12.38
N GLN A 59 -0.45 -10.08 11.96
CA GLN A 59 -1.56 -10.97 12.29
C GLN A 59 -1.69 -11.17 13.81
N GLY A 60 -2.89 -10.99 14.33
CA GLY A 60 -3.19 -11.18 15.77
C GLY A 60 -2.55 -10.13 16.69
N ARG A 61 -2.12 -8.98 16.16
CA ARG A 61 -1.51 -7.89 16.94
C ARG A 61 -2.45 -6.68 17.02
N PRO A 62 -2.31 -5.83 18.04
CA PRO A 62 -3.09 -4.59 18.20
C PRO A 62 -2.65 -3.53 17.17
N VAL A 63 -2.85 -3.80 15.90
CA VAL A 63 -2.48 -2.94 14.77
C VAL A 63 -3.59 -1.93 14.48
N ARG A 64 -3.23 -0.73 14.01
CA ARG A 64 -4.13 0.31 13.52
C ARG A 64 -4.06 0.33 12.00
N PHE A 65 -5.07 -0.21 11.37
CA PHE A 65 -5.18 -0.41 9.93
C PHE A 65 -6.25 0.48 9.33
N LEU A 66 -5.89 1.21 8.28
CA LEU A 66 -6.78 2.06 7.50
C LEU A 66 -6.86 1.54 6.06
N GLU A 67 -8.08 1.22 5.60
CA GLU A 67 -8.39 0.99 4.19
C GLU A 67 -9.05 2.22 3.57
N ILE A 68 -8.54 2.66 2.42
CA ILE A 68 -9.15 3.67 1.57
C ILE A 68 -9.90 2.93 0.46
N GLY A 69 -11.23 3.12 0.40
CA GLY A 69 -12.11 2.35 -0.48
C GLY A 69 -12.80 1.21 0.27
N VAL A 70 -14.06 1.44 0.69
CA VAL A 70 -14.86 0.45 1.45
C VAL A 70 -15.72 -0.40 0.52
N PHE A 71 -16.28 0.22 -0.52
CA PHE A 71 -17.17 -0.42 -1.49
C PHE A 71 -18.28 -1.25 -0.81
N GLY A 72 -18.29 -2.57 -1.00
CA GLY A 72 -19.25 -3.52 -0.40
C GLY A 72 -18.95 -3.97 1.03
N GLY A 73 -17.84 -3.48 1.63
CA GLY A 73 -17.43 -3.80 3.00
C GLY A 73 -16.83 -5.20 3.21
N GLY A 74 -16.69 -5.99 2.14
CA GLY A 74 -16.21 -7.36 2.26
C GLY A 74 -14.74 -7.44 2.65
N SER A 75 -13.90 -6.53 2.17
CA SER A 75 -12.49 -6.44 2.58
C SER A 75 -12.35 -6.11 4.07
N LEU A 76 -13.17 -5.19 4.61
CA LEU A 76 -13.19 -4.88 6.05
C LEU A 76 -13.48 -6.12 6.90
N TRP A 77 -14.41 -6.98 6.43
CA TRP A 77 -14.70 -8.27 7.04
C TRP A 77 -13.47 -9.19 7.05
N MET A 78 -12.70 -9.25 5.95
CA MET A 78 -11.46 -10.02 5.86
C MET A 78 -10.40 -9.49 6.82
N TRP A 79 -10.19 -8.18 6.83
CA TRP A 79 -9.17 -7.55 7.68
C TRP A 79 -9.45 -7.76 9.17
N ARG A 80 -10.72 -7.64 9.60
CA ARG A 80 -11.09 -7.91 11.00
C ARG A 80 -10.75 -9.34 11.40
N ARG A 81 -10.99 -10.31 10.53
CA ARG A 81 -10.71 -11.73 10.82
C ARG A 81 -9.22 -12.04 10.79
N PHE A 82 -8.51 -11.41 9.89
CA PHE A 82 -7.07 -11.59 9.78
C PHE A 82 -6.30 -10.96 10.94
N PHE A 83 -6.56 -9.69 11.26
CA PHE A 83 -5.86 -8.98 12.34
C PHE A 83 -6.38 -9.36 13.73
N GLY A 84 -7.61 -9.85 13.86
CA GLY A 84 -8.20 -10.23 15.13
C GLY A 84 -8.89 -9.07 15.89
N PRO A 85 -9.43 -9.36 17.09
CA PRO A 85 -10.29 -8.42 17.81
C PRO A 85 -9.58 -7.20 18.38
N GLU A 86 -8.28 -7.30 18.67
CA GLU A 86 -7.49 -6.21 19.26
C GLU A 86 -7.07 -5.14 18.24
N ALA A 87 -7.20 -5.43 16.95
CA ALA A 87 -6.87 -4.48 15.89
C ALA A 87 -7.88 -3.34 15.82
N THR A 88 -7.41 -2.13 15.60
CA THR A 88 -8.22 -0.98 15.21
C THR A 88 -8.32 -0.95 13.69
N VAL A 89 -9.49 -1.30 13.14
CA VAL A 89 -9.72 -1.34 11.69
C VAL A 89 -10.65 -0.22 11.31
N PHE A 90 -10.20 0.64 10.41
CA PHE A 90 -10.98 1.73 9.82
C PHE A 90 -11.05 1.57 8.31
N GLY A 91 -12.18 2.02 7.74
CA GLY A 91 -12.35 2.22 6.31
C GLY A 91 -12.81 3.65 6.03
N ILE A 92 -12.35 4.22 4.91
CA ILE A 92 -12.90 5.48 4.40
C ILE A 92 -13.42 5.29 2.99
N ASP A 93 -14.51 6.00 2.67
CA ASP A 93 -15.06 6.04 1.32
C ASP A 93 -15.70 7.41 1.06
N ILE A 94 -15.73 7.81 -0.21
CA ILE A 94 -16.43 9.03 -0.62
C ILE A 94 -17.94 8.80 -0.79
N ASP A 95 -18.35 7.54 -1.01
CA ASP A 95 -19.74 7.18 -1.21
C ASP A 95 -20.47 7.07 0.15
N PRO A 96 -21.48 7.92 0.42
CA PRO A 96 -22.20 7.88 1.69
C PRO A 96 -22.94 6.55 1.96
N ARG A 97 -23.17 5.73 0.93
CA ARG A 97 -23.78 4.40 1.10
C ARG A 97 -22.89 3.45 1.90
N CYS A 98 -21.58 3.66 1.88
CA CYS A 98 -20.63 2.85 2.65
C CYS A 98 -20.78 3.02 4.18
N ALA A 99 -21.47 4.07 4.65
CA ALA A 99 -21.76 4.26 6.07
C ALA A 99 -22.55 3.09 6.71
N VAL A 100 -23.23 2.29 5.91
CA VAL A 100 -23.96 1.09 6.39
C VAL A 100 -23.03 0.03 7.02
N HIS A 101 -21.73 0.10 6.74
CA HIS A 101 -20.71 -0.82 7.26
C HIS A 101 -20.08 -0.33 8.57
N ASP A 102 -20.38 0.93 9.00
CA ASP A 102 -19.83 1.47 10.26
C ASP A 102 -20.27 0.66 11.48
N GLY A 103 -19.29 0.38 12.36
CA GLY A 103 -19.52 -0.36 13.61
C GLY A 103 -19.75 -1.87 13.46
N ARG A 104 -19.63 -2.44 12.25
CA ARG A 104 -19.74 -3.90 12.03
C ARG A 104 -18.38 -4.58 12.25
N ASP A 105 -17.60 -4.69 11.20
CA ASP A 105 -16.23 -5.26 11.24
C ASP A 105 -15.14 -4.17 11.39
N ALA A 106 -15.48 -2.92 11.08
CA ALA A 106 -14.63 -1.77 11.15
C ALA A 106 -15.41 -0.50 11.49
N GLN A 107 -14.74 0.58 11.86
CA GLN A 107 -15.28 1.93 11.81
C GLN A 107 -15.17 2.47 10.39
N VAL A 108 -16.24 3.08 9.87
CA VAL A 108 -16.26 3.66 8.53
C VAL A 108 -16.51 5.16 8.62
N ARG A 109 -15.70 5.93 7.90
CA ARG A 109 -15.84 7.40 7.82
C ARG A 109 -16.02 7.83 6.38
N ILE A 110 -17.01 8.68 6.14
CA ILE A 110 -17.35 9.17 4.80
C ILE A 110 -16.61 10.47 4.54
N GLY A 111 -15.77 10.46 3.50
CA GLY A 111 -14.99 11.62 3.09
C GLY A 111 -14.00 11.30 1.98
N SER A 112 -13.33 12.33 1.47
CA SER A 112 -12.41 12.19 0.34
C SER A 112 -11.01 11.83 0.81
N GLN A 113 -10.39 10.84 0.15
CA GLN A 113 -8.94 10.56 0.31
C GLN A 113 -8.04 11.71 -0.12
N ALA A 114 -8.57 12.68 -0.89
CA ALA A 114 -7.84 13.87 -1.30
C ALA A 114 -7.98 15.05 -0.32
N ASP A 115 -8.68 14.88 0.82
CA ASP A 115 -8.79 15.87 1.88
C ASP A 115 -7.84 15.55 3.05
N PRO A 116 -6.66 16.22 3.16
CA PRO A 116 -5.71 15.97 4.23
C PRO A 116 -6.27 16.23 5.62
N GLY A 117 -7.19 17.20 5.75
CA GLY A 117 -7.84 17.53 7.02
C GLY A 117 -8.77 16.41 7.48
N PHE A 118 -9.53 15.83 6.56
CA PHE A 118 -10.35 14.65 6.84
C PHE A 118 -9.49 13.43 7.24
N LEU A 119 -8.46 13.12 6.45
CA LEU A 119 -7.53 12.03 6.75
C LEU A 119 -6.85 12.20 8.11
N GLY A 120 -6.45 13.44 8.44
CA GLY A 120 -5.88 13.77 9.75
C GLY A 120 -6.81 13.44 10.90
N ARG A 121 -8.09 13.84 10.81
CA ARG A 121 -9.10 13.54 11.84
C ARG A 121 -9.35 12.04 12.00
N VAL A 122 -9.37 11.29 10.90
CA VAL A 122 -9.51 9.83 10.94
C VAL A 122 -8.35 9.19 11.70
N VAL A 123 -7.10 9.57 11.40
CA VAL A 123 -5.93 9.04 12.11
C VAL A 123 -5.91 9.44 13.58
N ASP A 124 -6.35 10.65 13.91
CA ASP A 124 -6.47 11.11 15.32
C ASP A 124 -7.51 10.26 16.07
N GLU A 125 -8.64 9.95 15.45
CA GLU A 125 -9.66 9.06 16.01
C GLU A 125 -9.16 7.62 16.20
N MET A 126 -8.34 7.11 15.27
CA MET A 126 -7.70 5.79 15.37
C MET A 126 -6.67 5.72 16.50
N GLY A 127 -6.19 6.86 17.01
CA GLY A 127 -5.11 6.93 18.00
C GLY A 127 -3.73 6.62 17.41
N GLY A 128 -3.56 6.77 16.10
CA GLY A 128 -2.32 6.55 15.34
C GLY A 128 -2.55 5.67 14.12
N LEU A 129 -1.48 5.31 13.41
CA LEU A 129 -1.56 4.62 12.12
C LEU A 129 -0.36 3.69 11.94
N ASP A 130 -0.60 2.42 11.68
CA ASP A 130 0.45 1.42 11.46
C ASP A 130 0.46 0.90 10.02
N LEU A 131 -0.72 0.73 9.44
CA LEU A 131 -0.89 0.18 8.10
C LEU A 131 -1.93 0.99 7.31
N VAL A 132 -1.65 1.25 6.04
CA VAL A 132 -2.59 1.82 5.07
C VAL A 132 -2.69 0.90 3.87
N LEU A 133 -3.91 0.68 3.40
CA LEU A 133 -4.22 0.12 2.10
C LEU A 133 -4.99 1.16 1.29
N ASP A 134 -4.37 1.73 0.26
CA ASP A 134 -4.99 2.66 -0.67
C ASP A 134 -5.54 1.89 -1.87
N ASP A 135 -6.80 1.53 -1.78
CA ASP A 135 -7.63 0.87 -2.79
C ASP A 135 -8.85 1.75 -3.14
N GLY A 136 -8.61 3.05 -3.22
CA GLY A 136 -9.65 4.06 -3.33
C GLY A 136 -10.02 4.43 -4.77
N SER A 137 -9.75 5.67 -5.15
CA SER A 137 -10.14 6.19 -6.46
C SER A 137 -9.20 5.81 -7.61
N HIS A 138 -8.00 5.35 -7.31
CA HIS A 138 -6.90 5.05 -8.24
C HIS A 138 -6.45 6.25 -9.10
N GLN A 139 -6.95 7.45 -8.79
CA GLN A 139 -6.57 8.69 -9.45
C GLN A 139 -5.19 9.14 -8.98
N SER A 140 -4.24 9.36 -9.89
CA SER A 140 -2.88 9.79 -9.56
C SER A 140 -2.82 10.99 -8.59
N PRO A 141 -3.61 12.06 -8.74
CA PRO A 141 -3.63 13.16 -7.77
C PRO A 141 -4.15 12.77 -6.37
N HIS A 142 -5.11 11.83 -6.30
CA HIS A 142 -5.70 11.41 -5.04
C HIS A 142 -4.75 10.48 -4.27
N ILE A 143 -4.09 9.52 -4.96
CA ILE A 143 -3.04 8.69 -4.36
C ILE A 143 -1.92 9.58 -3.80
N ARG A 144 -1.52 10.61 -4.55
CA ARG A 144 -0.49 11.58 -4.11
C ARG A 144 -0.93 12.33 -2.86
N ALA A 145 -2.20 12.76 -2.80
CA ALA A 145 -2.74 13.48 -1.66
C ALA A 145 -2.84 12.61 -0.40
N SER A 146 -3.39 11.38 -0.53
CA SER A 146 -3.49 10.42 0.58
C SER A 146 -2.11 10.02 1.09
N LEU A 147 -1.16 9.70 0.22
CA LEU A 147 0.22 9.35 0.60
C LEU A 147 0.90 10.51 1.34
N ALA A 148 0.80 11.74 0.82
CA ALA A 148 1.40 12.92 1.46
C ALA A 148 0.82 13.20 2.85
N ALA A 149 -0.48 12.93 3.05
CA ALA A 149 -1.15 13.13 4.33
C ALA A 149 -0.87 12.01 5.34
N LEU A 150 -0.82 10.75 4.90
CA LEU A 150 -0.82 9.59 5.78
C LEU A 150 0.56 9.00 6.01
N PHE A 151 1.46 8.98 5.01
CA PHE A 151 2.79 8.38 5.14
C PHE A 151 3.62 9.00 6.28
N PRO A 152 3.64 10.35 6.48
CA PRO A 152 4.33 10.94 7.64
C PRO A 152 3.77 10.50 8.99
N ARG A 153 2.50 10.10 9.04
CA ARG A 153 1.78 9.69 10.26
C ARG A 153 1.88 8.21 10.59
N LEU A 154 2.43 7.40 9.68
CA LEU A 154 2.70 5.99 9.94
C LEU A 154 3.71 5.83 11.07
N SER A 155 3.50 4.82 11.90
CA SER A 155 4.49 4.34 12.87
C SER A 155 5.76 3.83 12.17
N GLU A 156 6.90 3.84 12.85
CA GLU A 156 8.11 3.16 12.37
C GLU A 156 7.83 1.65 12.19
N GLY A 157 8.24 1.10 11.07
CA GLY A 157 7.91 -0.27 10.65
C GLY A 157 6.52 -0.43 10.05
N GLY A 158 5.77 0.66 9.91
CA GLY A 158 4.46 0.66 9.24
C GLY A 158 4.58 0.56 7.73
N LEU A 159 3.46 0.18 7.08
CA LEU A 159 3.39 -0.01 5.64
C LEU A 159 2.30 0.87 5.02
N TYR A 160 2.62 1.45 3.86
CA TYR A 160 1.64 2.07 2.96
C TYR A 160 1.57 1.23 1.69
N MET A 161 0.45 0.57 1.48
CA MET A 161 0.20 -0.28 0.32
C MET A 161 -0.73 0.44 -0.66
N ILE A 162 -0.49 0.29 -1.95
CA ILE A 162 -1.28 0.94 -3.00
C ILE A 162 -1.67 -0.12 -4.02
N GLU A 163 -2.99 -0.25 -4.25
CA GLU A 163 -3.57 -1.12 -5.26
C GLU A 163 -3.85 -0.40 -6.58
N ASP A 164 -4.10 -1.19 -7.59
CA ASP A 164 -4.58 -0.79 -8.90
C ASP A 164 -3.72 0.27 -9.60
N LEU A 165 -2.38 0.18 -9.39
CA LEU A 165 -1.41 1.07 -10.03
C LEU A 165 -1.48 1.00 -11.57
N HIS A 166 -2.03 -0.06 -12.15
CA HIS A 166 -2.27 -0.13 -13.59
C HIS A 166 -3.17 1.00 -14.08
N ALA A 167 -4.12 1.50 -13.26
CA ALA A 167 -4.98 2.63 -13.58
C ALA A 167 -4.16 3.91 -13.85
N THR A 168 -2.99 4.06 -13.24
CA THR A 168 -2.12 5.23 -13.45
C THR A 168 -1.51 5.33 -14.84
N TYR A 169 -1.67 4.29 -15.68
CA TYR A 169 -1.33 4.31 -17.10
C TYR A 169 -2.47 4.81 -18.01
N TRP A 170 -3.66 5.07 -17.45
CA TRP A 170 -4.83 5.43 -18.22
C TRP A 170 -5.22 6.91 -18.04
N PRO A 171 -5.54 7.64 -19.13
CA PRO A 171 -5.87 9.06 -19.08
C PRO A 171 -7.07 9.36 -18.17
N ASP A 172 -8.09 8.50 -18.14
CA ASP A 172 -9.32 8.70 -17.37
C ASP A 172 -9.08 8.66 -15.86
N TRP A 173 -7.91 8.13 -15.41
CA TRP A 173 -7.43 8.13 -14.03
C TRP A 173 -6.31 9.15 -13.78
N ALA A 174 -6.30 10.22 -14.57
CA ALA A 174 -5.28 11.26 -14.52
C ALA A 174 -3.85 10.70 -14.64
N GLY A 175 -3.70 9.63 -15.43
CA GLY A 175 -2.46 8.93 -15.68
C GLY A 175 -2.04 8.99 -17.15
N GLY A 176 -1.20 8.05 -17.55
CA GLY A 176 -0.72 7.87 -18.92
C GLY A 176 0.66 7.21 -18.96
N TYR A 177 0.95 6.51 -20.06
CA TYR A 177 2.25 5.91 -20.25
C TYR A 177 3.35 6.97 -20.28
N ARG A 178 4.24 6.98 -19.29
CA ARG A 178 5.31 7.96 -19.09
C ARG A 178 4.82 9.42 -18.97
N ALA A 179 3.54 9.62 -18.63
CA ALA A 179 3.01 10.96 -18.43
C ALA A 179 3.59 11.58 -17.14
N PRO A 180 3.99 12.86 -17.15
CA PRO A 180 4.56 13.52 -15.96
C PRO A 180 3.60 13.54 -14.76
N GLY A 181 2.28 13.58 -15.01
CA GLY A 181 1.25 13.58 -13.96
C GLY A 181 0.86 12.20 -13.45
N SER A 182 1.38 11.11 -14.05
CA SER A 182 1.13 9.75 -13.59
C SER A 182 1.84 9.48 -12.25
N PHE A 183 1.17 8.79 -11.33
CA PHE A 183 1.76 8.40 -10.04
C PHE A 183 2.96 7.44 -10.20
N MET A 184 3.06 6.74 -11.34
CA MET A 184 4.28 5.98 -11.67
C MET A 184 5.53 6.86 -11.79
N THR A 185 5.38 8.15 -12.07
CA THR A 185 6.50 9.11 -12.06
C THR A 185 6.92 9.44 -10.63
N ASP A 186 5.95 9.57 -9.71
CA ASP A 186 6.24 9.76 -8.29
C ASP A 186 6.96 8.54 -7.69
N LEU A 187 6.51 7.32 -8.00
CA LEU A 187 7.19 6.09 -7.54
C LEU A 187 8.65 6.00 -8.02
N LYS A 188 8.95 6.47 -9.24
CA LYS A 188 10.33 6.54 -9.73
C LYS A 188 11.16 7.57 -8.96
N ALA A 189 10.58 8.73 -8.65
CA ALA A 189 11.26 9.72 -7.81
C ALA A 189 11.53 9.19 -6.38
N MET A 190 10.62 8.39 -5.82
CA MET A 190 10.84 7.74 -4.53
C MET A 190 11.99 6.71 -4.54
N MET A 191 12.32 6.12 -5.69
CA MET A 191 13.56 5.32 -5.81
C MET A 191 14.81 6.17 -5.65
N ASP A 192 14.80 7.40 -6.15
CA ASP A 192 15.90 8.34 -5.94
C ASP A 192 15.96 8.75 -4.45
N ASP A 193 14.82 8.99 -3.80
CA ASP A 193 14.74 9.27 -2.35
C ASP A 193 15.38 8.17 -1.50
N LEU A 194 15.17 6.88 -1.83
CA LEU A 194 15.80 5.75 -1.14
C LEU A 194 17.33 5.79 -1.18
N HIS A 195 17.91 6.41 -2.23
CA HIS A 195 19.33 6.47 -2.47
C HIS A 195 19.94 7.84 -2.18
N HIS A 196 19.20 8.74 -1.52
CA HIS A 196 19.59 10.14 -1.32
C HIS A 196 20.97 10.34 -0.66
N TRP A 197 21.41 9.40 0.17
CA TRP A 197 22.74 9.44 0.79
C TRP A 197 23.92 9.37 -0.20
N TYR A 198 23.66 8.95 -1.43
CA TYR A 198 24.67 8.78 -2.50
C TYR A 198 24.58 9.87 -3.57
N HIS A 199 23.63 10.81 -3.40
CA HIS A 199 23.48 11.92 -4.33
C HIS A 199 24.59 12.96 -4.12
N GLU A 200 24.96 13.65 -5.20
CA GLU A 200 25.85 14.81 -5.13
C GLU A 200 25.15 15.98 -4.43
N GLU A 201 25.96 16.88 -3.87
CA GLU A 201 25.45 18.08 -3.20
C GLU A 201 24.61 18.93 -4.16
N GLY A 202 23.42 19.38 -3.69
CA GLY A 202 22.49 20.20 -4.47
C GLY A 202 21.51 19.42 -5.35
N GLN A 203 21.52 18.09 -5.33
CA GLN A 203 20.47 17.27 -5.95
C GLN A 203 19.16 17.41 -5.15
N GLU A 204 18.05 17.59 -5.88
CA GLU A 204 16.73 17.59 -5.25
C GLU A 204 16.37 16.18 -4.75
N VAL A 205 15.80 16.11 -3.58
CA VAL A 205 15.27 14.88 -2.99
C VAL A 205 13.82 15.14 -2.56
N GLY A 206 13.00 14.11 -2.65
CA GLY A 206 11.59 14.19 -2.34
C GLY A 206 11.28 14.17 -0.83
N PRO A 207 10.00 14.30 -0.48
CA PRO A 207 9.57 14.38 0.91
C PRO A 207 9.66 13.04 1.66
N THR A 208 9.89 11.93 0.98
CA THR A 208 9.95 10.60 1.60
C THR A 208 11.35 10.17 2.04
N ARG A 209 12.39 10.88 1.65
CA ARG A 209 13.82 10.54 1.81
C ARG A 209 14.24 10.11 3.21
N ASP A 210 13.74 10.79 4.25
CA ASP A 210 14.17 10.57 5.63
C ASP A 210 13.38 9.43 6.32
N ALA A 211 12.35 8.93 5.64
CA ALA A 211 11.37 8.06 6.24
C ALA A 211 11.02 6.81 5.40
N LEU A 212 11.35 6.79 4.12
CA LEU A 212 11.18 5.64 3.25
C LEU A 212 12.42 4.74 3.35
N VAL A 213 12.24 3.52 3.84
CA VAL A 213 13.35 2.55 4.00
C VAL A 213 13.24 1.36 3.07
N GLY A 214 12.10 1.19 2.40
CA GLY A 214 11.86 0.16 1.40
C GLY A 214 10.76 0.56 0.43
N LEU A 215 10.92 0.23 -0.85
CA LEU A 215 9.92 0.37 -1.89
C LEU A 215 9.87 -0.93 -2.68
N HIS A 216 8.72 -1.63 -2.62
CA HIS A 216 8.49 -2.87 -3.34
C HIS A 216 7.45 -2.63 -4.41
N LEU A 217 7.76 -2.98 -5.64
CA LEU A 217 6.87 -2.86 -6.78
C LEU A 217 6.53 -4.26 -7.32
N HIS A 218 5.25 -4.51 -7.44
CA HIS A 218 4.68 -5.70 -8.05
C HIS A 218 3.77 -5.28 -9.20
N ASP A 219 3.23 -6.26 -9.93
CA ASP A 219 2.19 -5.96 -10.93
C ASP A 219 1.00 -5.30 -10.24
N SER A 220 0.72 -4.06 -10.64
CA SER A 220 -0.40 -3.26 -10.12
C SER A 220 -0.40 -2.94 -8.63
N PHE A 221 0.68 -3.22 -7.90
CA PHE A 221 0.74 -3.10 -6.45
C PHE A 221 2.09 -2.54 -5.97
N ALA A 222 2.05 -1.62 -5.03
CA ALA A 222 3.26 -1.10 -4.37
C ALA A 222 3.16 -1.19 -2.85
N VAL A 223 4.31 -1.38 -2.20
CA VAL A 223 4.44 -1.29 -0.73
C VAL A 223 5.58 -0.35 -0.40
N LEU A 224 5.29 0.66 0.40
CA LEU A 224 6.25 1.60 0.95
C LEU A 224 6.44 1.30 2.44
N GLU A 225 7.67 1.03 2.84
CA GLU A 225 8.03 0.77 4.25
C GLU A 225 8.47 2.06 4.93
N LYS A 226 7.81 2.36 6.05
CA LYS A 226 8.14 3.50 6.91
C LYS A 226 9.21 3.14 7.92
N GLY A 227 10.25 3.94 8.01
CA GLY A 227 11.30 3.75 9.01
C GLY A 227 12.19 4.97 9.15
N LYS A 228 13.31 4.80 9.82
CA LYS A 228 14.39 5.79 9.86
C LYS A 228 15.45 5.40 8.84
N ALA A 229 15.86 6.33 8.01
CA ALA A 229 16.92 6.17 7.02
C ALA A 229 18.23 6.85 7.50
N PRO A 230 18.98 6.26 8.44
CA PRO A 230 20.24 6.84 8.91
C PRO A 230 21.31 6.78 7.81
N PRO A 231 22.36 7.63 7.88
CA PRO A 231 23.48 7.54 6.99
C PRO A 231 24.07 6.12 6.93
N PRO A 232 24.35 5.60 5.73
CA PRO A 232 24.88 4.25 5.57
C PRO A 232 26.27 4.12 6.21
N ARG A 233 26.54 2.95 6.76
CA ARG A 233 27.85 2.60 7.34
C ARG A 233 28.34 1.32 6.71
N HIS A 234 29.65 1.22 6.53
CA HIS A 234 30.27 -0.01 6.07
C HIS A 234 31.46 -0.40 6.93
N THR A 235 31.80 -1.68 6.96
CA THR A 235 32.96 -2.23 7.65
C THR A 235 33.65 -3.23 6.73
N VAL A 236 34.96 -3.12 6.62
CA VAL A 236 35.78 -4.16 6.00
C VAL A 236 36.20 -5.14 7.07
N ARG A 237 35.75 -6.38 7.00
CA ARG A 237 36.21 -7.45 7.88
C ARG A 237 37.56 -7.95 7.35
N PRO A 238 38.63 -7.94 8.15
CA PRO A 238 39.93 -8.50 7.76
C PRO A 238 39.81 -9.99 7.41
N GLY A 239 40.71 -10.46 6.52
CA GLY A 239 40.88 -11.89 6.25
C GLY A 239 41.42 -12.65 7.46
N PRO A 240 41.50 -14.00 7.40
CA PRO A 240 42.02 -14.83 8.51
C PRO A 240 43.48 -14.51 8.90
N ASP A 241 44.27 -13.96 7.97
CA ASP A 241 45.65 -13.54 8.16
C ASP A 241 45.79 -12.07 8.69
N GLY A 242 44.66 -11.43 8.98
CA GLY A 242 44.64 -10.02 9.39
C GLY A 242 44.93 -9.02 8.28
N ALA A 243 45.11 -9.49 7.03
CA ALA A 243 45.35 -8.61 5.89
C ALA A 243 44.09 -7.76 5.61
N ALA A 244 44.25 -6.45 5.67
CA ALA A 244 43.26 -5.53 5.16
C ALA A 244 43.28 -5.55 3.62
N TRP A 245 42.10 -5.31 3.00
CA TRP A 245 42.04 -5.08 1.55
C TRP A 245 43.00 -3.97 1.17
N PRO A 246 43.94 -4.17 0.19
CA PRO A 246 44.87 -3.14 -0.17
C PRO A 246 44.12 -1.88 -0.65
N PRO A 247 44.60 -0.66 -0.28
CA PRO A 247 44.01 0.56 -0.80
C PRO A 247 44.14 0.54 -2.33
N ARG A 248 43.06 0.96 -3.00
CA ARG A 248 43.20 1.21 -4.45
C ARG A 248 44.24 2.31 -4.66
N GLY A 249 45.30 1.98 -5.39
CA GLY A 249 46.29 2.94 -5.81
C GLY A 249 45.72 3.97 -6.77
#